data_c9c122ec3eaa09a551c8ae13296c6702
#
_entry.id   c9c122ec3eaa09a551c8ae13296c6702
#
_cell.length_a   1.000
_cell.length_b   1.000
_cell.length_c   1.000
_cell.angle_alpha   90.00
_cell.angle_beta   90.00
_cell.angle_gamma   90.00
#
_symmetry.space_group_name_H-M   'P 1'
#
loop_
_entity.id
_entity.type
_entity.pdbx_description
1 polymer ?
#
loop_
_entity_poly.entity_id
_entity_poly.type
_entity_poly.pdbx_seq_one_letter_code
_entity_poly.pdbx_strand_id
1 'polypeptide(L)'
;MGGRLEDKVCVVTGTASGIGAESARLFAAEGARVVGIDLDAEQAVGALTIAADVSDEEQVRAALAEAREQFGRIDVLMNNAGINPTDDGSVLETDLEAWQRVQDVNLRSVFLCCKHGIPHLLEAGGGSVINVASFVATMGAAVSQISYTASKGAVLSLSRELGVEFADRGVRVNALCPGPVNTPLLKELFAKDP
;
A
#
# COMPACT_ATOMS: atom_id res chain seq x y z
N MET A 1 13.94 -21.08 16.47
CA MET A 1 12.89 -20.13 16.89
C MET A 1 12.09 -19.81 15.64
N GLY A 2 10.75 -19.81 15.73
CA GLY A 2 9.92 -19.39 14.60
C GLY A 2 10.19 -17.93 14.23
N GLY A 3 9.85 -17.53 12.98
CA GLY A 3 9.94 -16.15 12.54
C GLY A 3 8.95 -15.25 13.26
N ARG A 4 9.13 -13.92 13.21
CA ARG A 4 8.27 -12.93 13.87
C ARG A 4 6.82 -12.93 13.33
N LEU A 5 6.61 -13.45 12.12
CA LEU A 5 5.33 -13.53 11.44
C LEU A 5 4.88 -14.99 11.22
N GLU A 6 5.37 -15.93 12.03
CA GLU A 6 5.00 -17.33 11.94
C GLU A 6 3.47 -17.47 11.94
N ASP A 7 2.94 -18.28 11.02
CA ASP A 7 1.49 -18.53 10.82
C ASP A 7 0.63 -17.31 10.47
N LYS A 8 1.22 -16.12 10.24
CA LYS A 8 0.48 -14.94 9.81
C LYS A 8 0.20 -14.96 8.33
N VAL A 9 -0.97 -14.47 7.94
CA VAL A 9 -1.34 -14.18 6.55
C VAL A 9 -1.22 -12.68 6.31
N CYS A 10 -0.32 -12.30 5.42
CA CYS A 10 -0.01 -10.92 5.10
C CYS A 10 -0.40 -10.60 3.66
N VAL A 11 -1.32 -9.67 3.47
CA VAL A 11 -1.65 -9.13 2.14
C VAL A 11 -0.82 -7.87 1.92
N VAL A 12 -0.12 -7.81 0.78
CA VAL A 12 0.74 -6.68 0.39
C VAL A 12 0.37 -6.24 -1.02
N THR A 13 0.12 -4.95 -1.23
CA THR A 13 -0.15 -4.40 -2.56
C THR A 13 1.10 -3.77 -3.17
N GLY A 14 1.26 -3.84 -4.50
CA GLY A 14 2.42 -3.31 -5.21
C GLY A 14 3.66 -4.19 -5.02
N THR A 15 3.54 -5.50 -5.19
CA THR A 15 4.62 -6.48 -4.89
C THR A 15 5.47 -6.87 -6.08
N ALA A 16 5.22 -6.33 -7.28
CA ALA A 16 6.08 -6.57 -8.44
C ALA A 16 7.45 -5.89 -8.32
N SER A 17 7.57 -4.81 -7.53
CA SER A 17 8.83 -4.07 -7.40
C SER A 17 9.00 -3.34 -6.06
N GLY A 18 10.17 -2.75 -5.87
CA GLY A 18 10.46 -1.77 -4.83
C GLY A 18 10.18 -2.23 -3.40
N ILE A 19 9.60 -1.35 -2.60
CA ILE A 19 9.31 -1.58 -1.17
C ILE A 19 8.35 -2.75 -0.98
N GLY A 20 7.32 -2.87 -1.83
CA GLY A 20 6.34 -3.96 -1.73
C GLY A 20 6.96 -5.33 -1.94
N ALA A 21 7.77 -5.49 -2.98
CA ALA A 21 8.48 -6.74 -3.26
C ALA A 21 9.42 -7.16 -2.12
N GLU A 22 10.23 -6.22 -1.61
CA GLU A 22 11.16 -6.51 -0.51
C GLU A 22 10.44 -6.78 0.81
N SER A 23 9.33 -6.06 1.08
CA SER A 23 8.49 -6.34 2.24
C SER A 23 7.86 -7.74 2.16
N ALA A 24 7.36 -8.13 0.99
CA ALA A 24 6.79 -9.45 0.76
C ALA A 24 7.83 -10.55 1.00
N ARG A 25 9.06 -10.40 0.49
CA ARG A 25 10.16 -11.34 0.72
C ARG A 25 10.54 -11.43 2.20
N LEU A 26 10.66 -10.28 2.87
CA LEU A 26 10.99 -10.23 4.29
C LEU A 26 9.89 -10.88 5.14
N PHE A 27 8.62 -10.59 4.86
CA PHE A 27 7.49 -11.20 5.59
C PHE A 27 7.49 -12.72 5.43
N ALA A 28 7.74 -13.22 4.20
CA ALA A 28 7.86 -14.64 3.95
C ALA A 28 9.06 -15.27 4.70
N ALA A 29 10.22 -14.58 4.72
CA ALA A 29 11.40 -15.03 5.48
C ALA A 29 11.16 -15.07 7.00
N GLU A 30 10.23 -14.24 7.51
CA GLU A 30 9.79 -14.23 8.90
C GLU A 30 8.62 -15.20 9.20
N GLY A 31 8.30 -16.09 8.26
CA GLY A 31 7.32 -17.17 8.46
C GLY A 31 5.89 -16.85 8.02
N ALA A 32 5.63 -15.69 7.39
CA ALA A 32 4.30 -15.35 6.91
C ALA A 32 3.94 -16.08 5.61
N ARG A 33 2.64 -16.36 5.46
CA ARG A 33 2.03 -16.64 4.15
C ARG A 33 1.67 -15.30 3.51
N VAL A 34 2.36 -14.93 2.44
CA VAL A 34 2.20 -13.63 1.78
C VAL A 34 1.28 -13.77 0.57
N VAL A 35 0.29 -12.89 0.48
CA VAL A 35 -0.50 -12.64 -0.73
C VAL A 35 -0.02 -11.34 -1.35
N GLY A 36 0.55 -11.43 -2.55
CA GLY A 36 0.99 -10.28 -3.33
C GLY A 36 -0.11 -9.85 -4.31
N ILE A 37 -0.50 -8.60 -4.27
CA ILE A 37 -1.45 -7.99 -5.21
C ILE A 37 -0.72 -6.96 -6.05
N ASP A 38 -0.78 -7.09 -7.38
CA ASP A 38 -0.17 -6.14 -8.31
C ASP A 38 -0.94 -6.16 -9.64
N LEU A 39 -0.74 -5.18 -10.49
CA LEU A 39 -1.19 -5.22 -11.89
C LEU A 39 -0.46 -6.31 -12.68
N ASP A 40 0.82 -6.52 -12.37
CA ASP A 40 1.68 -7.55 -12.94
C ASP A 40 1.88 -8.71 -11.95
N ALA A 41 0.94 -9.65 -11.94
CA ALA A 41 1.00 -10.80 -11.06
C ALA A 41 2.16 -11.76 -11.37
N GLU A 42 2.73 -11.75 -12.60
CA GLU A 42 3.86 -12.61 -12.97
C GLU A 42 5.15 -12.16 -12.29
N GLN A 43 5.32 -10.85 -12.07
CA GLN A 43 6.44 -10.28 -11.34
C GLN A 43 6.18 -10.12 -9.84
N ALA A 44 4.92 -10.25 -9.42
CA ALA A 44 4.55 -10.09 -8.01
C ALA A 44 5.20 -11.16 -7.11
N VAL A 45 5.49 -10.78 -5.89
CA VAL A 45 6.08 -11.64 -4.86
C VAL A 45 5.02 -12.06 -3.86
N GLY A 46 4.87 -13.38 -3.67
CA GLY A 46 3.92 -13.95 -2.70
C GLY A 46 3.82 -15.46 -2.83
N ALA A 47 3.27 -16.11 -1.82
CA ALA A 47 2.84 -17.52 -1.89
C ALA A 47 1.56 -17.68 -2.75
N LEU A 48 0.79 -16.59 -2.86
CA LEU A 48 -0.28 -16.37 -3.81
C LEU A 48 -0.06 -15.00 -4.43
N THR A 49 -0.15 -14.87 -5.76
CA THR A 49 -0.10 -13.61 -6.48
C THR A 49 -1.39 -13.37 -7.24
N ILE A 50 -1.97 -12.19 -7.11
CA ILE A 50 -3.26 -11.83 -7.68
C ILE A 50 -3.09 -10.58 -8.55
N ALA A 51 -3.52 -10.68 -9.82
CA ALA A 51 -3.58 -9.52 -10.71
C ALA A 51 -4.81 -8.68 -10.35
N ALA A 52 -4.59 -7.44 -9.88
CA ALA A 52 -5.69 -6.53 -9.57
C ALA A 52 -5.24 -5.06 -9.62
N ASP A 53 -6.11 -4.21 -10.17
CA ASP A 53 -6.02 -2.77 -10.01
C ASP A 53 -6.62 -2.38 -8.64
N VAL A 54 -5.75 -1.93 -7.75
CA VAL A 54 -6.17 -1.52 -6.40
C VAL A 54 -7.00 -0.23 -6.37
N SER A 55 -7.10 0.49 -7.48
CA SER A 55 -8.01 1.63 -7.64
C SER A 55 -9.43 1.22 -8.04
N ASP A 56 -9.65 -0.06 -8.39
CA ASP A 56 -10.95 -0.65 -8.72
C ASP A 56 -11.51 -1.40 -7.49
N GLU A 57 -12.69 -0.98 -7.03
CA GLU A 57 -13.29 -1.53 -5.80
C GLU A 57 -13.64 -3.01 -5.92
N GLU A 58 -14.16 -3.45 -7.07
CA GLU A 58 -14.56 -4.84 -7.27
C GLU A 58 -13.34 -5.77 -7.33
N GLN A 59 -12.25 -5.34 -7.96
CA GLN A 59 -11.01 -6.11 -8.01
C GLN A 59 -10.36 -6.22 -6.62
N VAL A 60 -10.34 -5.12 -5.84
CA VAL A 60 -9.86 -5.15 -4.45
C VAL A 60 -10.69 -6.12 -3.61
N ARG A 61 -12.02 -6.05 -3.70
CA ARG A 61 -12.91 -6.92 -2.96
C ARG A 61 -12.69 -8.40 -3.32
N ALA A 62 -12.58 -8.69 -4.61
CA ALA A 62 -12.33 -10.05 -5.10
C ALA A 62 -10.97 -10.59 -4.64
N ALA A 63 -9.90 -9.79 -4.74
CA ALA A 63 -8.56 -10.19 -4.33
C ALA A 63 -8.47 -10.50 -2.83
N LEU A 64 -9.09 -9.68 -1.98
CA LEU A 64 -9.13 -9.92 -0.53
C LEU A 64 -9.98 -11.14 -0.17
N ALA A 65 -11.09 -11.38 -0.87
CA ALA A 65 -11.90 -12.59 -0.70
C ALA A 65 -11.12 -13.85 -1.08
N GLU A 66 -10.39 -13.83 -2.21
CA GLU A 66 -9.53 -14.95 -2.64
C GLU A 66 -8.42 -15.22 -1.62
N ALA A 67 -7.75 -14.18 -1.12
CA ALA A 67 -6.74 -14.29 -0.06
C ALA A 67 -7.32 -14.99 1.20
N ARG A 68 -8.52 -14.56 1.60
CA ARG A 68 -9.25 -15.12 2.74
C ARG A 68 -9.66 -16.58 2.51
N GLU A 69 -10.13 -16.89 1.32
CA GLU A 69 -10.52 -18.26 0.93
C GLU A 69 -9.30 -19.21 0.95
N GLN A 70 -8.19 -18.78 0.34
CA GLN A 70 -6.97 -19.58 0.22
C GLN A 70 -6.31 -19.89 1.57
N PHE A 71 -6.27 -18.93 2.49
CA PHE A 71 -5.50 -19.08 3.74
C PHE A 71 -6.33 -19.08 5.02
N GLY A 72 -7.63 -18.91 4.91
CA GLY A 72 -8.54 -18.99 6.04
C GLY A 72 -8.63 -17.74 6.91
N ARG A 73 -7.69 -16.77 6.80
CA ARG A 73 -7.62 -15.53 7.57
C ARG A 73 -6.76 -14.48 6.90
N ILE A 74 -6.85 -13.22 7.36
CA ILE A 74 -5.91 -12.14 7.06
C ILE A 74 -5.50 -11.52 8.40
N ASP A 75 -4.19 -11.38 8.65
CA ASP A 75 -3.64 -10.80 9.89
C ASP A 75 -2.98 -9.44 9.66
N VAL A 76 -2.41 -9.24 8.48
CA VAL A 76 -1.71 -8.01 8.12
C VAL A 76 -2.17 -7.54 6.75
N LEU A 77 -2.43 -6.24 6.63
CA LEU A 77 -2.69 -5.56 5.38
C LEU A 77 -1.64 -4.45 5.19
N MET A 78 -0.80 -4.57 4.17
CA MET A 78 0.16 -3.55 3.80
C MET A 78 -0.24 -2.91 2.47
N ASN A 79 -0.78 -1.70 2.54
CA ASN A 79 -1.18 -0.88 1.41
C ASN A 79 0.04 -0.07 0.93
N ASN A 80 0.76 -0.66 -0.05
CA ASN A 80 2.01 -0.11 -0.55
C ASN A 80 1.92 0.37 -1.99
N ALA A 81 1.02 -0.17 -2.81
CA ALA A 81 0.85 0.25 -4.20
C ALA A 81 0.74 1.77 -4.32
N GLY A 82 1.44 2.36 -5.29
CA GLY A 82 1.45 3.80 -5.49
C GLY A 82 2.32 4.21 -6.67
N ILE A 83 2.01 5.37 -7.23
CA ILE A 83 2.70 5.97 -8.37
C ILE A 83 3.17 7.39 -8.05
N ASN A 84 4.20 7.83 -8.75
CA ASN A 84 4.65 9.22 -8.83
C ASN A 84 5.03 9.52 -10.28
N PRO A 85 4.05 9.78 -11.17
CA PRO A 85 4.27 9.86 -12.61
C PRO A 85 5.01 11.14 -13.00
N THR A 86 5.57 11.14 -14.23
CA THR A 86 6.41 12.25 -14.71
C THR A 86 5.64 13.51 -15.02
N ASP A 87 4.34 13.44 -15.22
CA ASP A 87 3.43 14.55 -15.46
C ASP A 87 2.81 15.15 -14.18
N ASP A 88 3.22 14.67 -12.99
CA ASP A 88 2.96 15.31 -11.70
C ASP A 88 4.09 16.30 -11.37
N GLY A 89 3.81 17.57 -11.42
CA GLY A 89 4.79 18.64 -11.24
C GLY A 89 4.29 19.78 -10.38
N SER A 90 4.47 21.01 -10.86
CA SER A 90 3.96 22.22 -10.23
C SER A 90 2.43 22.29 -10.25
N VAL A 91 1.84 22.98 -9.28
CA VAL A 91 0.38 23.26 -9.26
C VAL A 91 -0.10 24.03 -10.49
N LEU A 92 0.79 24.73 -11.17
CA LEU A 92 0.47 25.49 -12.39
C LEU A 92 0.52 24.63 -13.66
N GLU A 93 1.14 23.46 -13.61
CA GLU A 93 1.45 22.61 -14.79
C GLU A 93 0.74 21.26 -14.73
N THR A 94 0.48 20.73 -13.54
CA THR A 94 -0.20 19.44 -13.36
C THR A 94 -1.66 19.57 -13.78
N ASP A 95 -2.06 18.80 -14.80
CA ASP A 95 -3.45 18.78 -15.23
C ASP A 95 -4.34 17.96 -14.30
N LEU A 96 -5.66 18.09 -14.47
CA LEU A 96 -6.63 17.42 -13.60
C LEU A 96 -6.65 15.90 -13.80
N GLU A 97 -6.30 15.41 -14.97
CA GLU A 97 -6.23 13.97 -15.26
C GLU A 97 -5.05 13.32 -14.53
N ALA A 98 -3.85 13.92 -14.59
CA ALA A 98 -2.69 13.49 -13.83
C ALA A 98 -2.95 13.54 -12.33
N TRP A 99 -3.53 14.64 -11.84
CA TRP A 99 -3.96 14.75 -10.44
C TRP A 99 -4.88 13.61 -10.04
N GLN A 100 -5.98 13.38 -10.78
CA GLN A 100 -6.98 12.37 -10.44
C GLN A 100 -6.39 10.96 -10.45
N ARG A 101 -5.57 10.63 -11.46
CA ARG A 101 -4.90 9.34 -11.54
C ARG A 101 -4.03 9.06 -10.30
N VAL A 102 -3.28 10.05 -9.83
CA VAL A 102 -2.48 9.90 -8.62
C VAL A 102 -3.35 9.72 -7.37
N GLN A 103 -4.46 10.50 -7.25
CA GLN A 103 -5.39 10.32 -6.12
C GLN A 103 -6.04 8.92 -6.15
N ASP A 104 -6.44 8.43 -7.33
CA ASP A 104 -7.07 7.12 -7.46
C ASP A 104 -6.12 5.99 -7.06
N VAL A 105 -4.89 6.02 -7.52
CA VAL A 105 -3.92 4.96 -7.20
C VAL A 105 -3.36 5.08 -5.79
N ASN A 106 -3.02 6.30 -5.31
CA ASN A 106 -2.29 6.45 -4.05
C ASN A 106 -3.19 6.58 -2.81
N LEU A 107 -4.42 7.10 -2.97
CA LEU A 107 -5.31 7.39 -1.85
C LEU A 107 -6.57 6.53 -1.89
N ARG A 108 -7.33 6.54 -3.00
CA ARG A 108 -8.55 5.72 -3.11
C ARG A 108 -8.25 4.25 -2.92
N SER A 109 -7.15 3.74 -3.45
CA SER A 109 -6.72 2.35 -3.25
C SER A 109 -6.56 2.00 -1.77
N VAL A 110 -5.90 2.86 -0.99
CA VAL A 110 -5.71 2.65 0.46
C VAL A 110 -7.05 2.62 1.18
N PHE A 111 -7.96 3.54 0.82
CA PHE A 111 -9.32 3.54 1.36
C PHE A 111 -10.05 2.23 1.02
N LEU A 112 -10.03 1.78 -0.23
CA LEU A 112 -10.70 0.56 -0.67
C LEU A 112 -10.12 -0.69 0.00
N CYS A 113 -8.79 -0.80 0.06
CA CYS A 113 -8.12 -1.91 0.75
C CYS A 113 -8.45 -1.93 2.25
N CYS A 114 -8.51 -0.78 2.91
CA CYS A 114 -8.92 -0.69 4.31
C CYS A 114 -10.40 -1.04 4.48
N LYS A 115 -11.30 -0.50 3.62
CA LYS A 115 -12.74 -0.76 3.65
C LYS A 115 -13.06 -2.26 3.57
N HIS A 116 -12.41 -2.98 2.67
CA HIS A 116 -12.66 -4.40 2.45
C HIS A 116 -11.73 -5.33 3.24
N GLY A 117 -10.56 -4.87 3.67
CA GLY A 117 -9.59 -5.66 4.41
C GLY A 117 -9.79 -5.66 5.92
N ILE A 118 -10.14 -4.51 6.52
CA ILE A 118 -10.35 -4.40 7.98
C ILE A 118 -11.41 -5.38 8.50
N PRO A 119 -12.55 -5.63 7.83
CA PRO A 119 -13.49 -6.66 8.26
C PRO A 119 -12.84 -8.04 8.45
N HIS A 120 -11.93 -8.46 7.56
CA HIS A 120 -11.22 -9.74 7.69
C HIS A 120 -10.23 -9.76 8.86
N LEU A 121 -9.59 -8.61 9.16
CA LEU A 121 -8.76 -8.49 10.36
C LEU A 121 -9.60 -8.63 11.64
N LEU A 122 -10.78 -8.03 11.67
CA LEU A 122 -11.71 -8.13 12.80
C LEU A 122 -12.22 -9.57 12.99
N GLU A 123 -12.55 -10.27 11.91
CA GLU A 123 -12.91 -11.70 11.95
C GLU A 123 -11.78 -12.58 12.47
N ALA A 124 -10.52 -12.21 12.21
CA ALA A 124 -9.35 -12.89 12.74
C ALA A 124 -9.05 -12.59 14.22
N GLY A 125 -9.82 -11.69 14.86
CA GLY A 125 -9.65 -11.26 16.25
C GLY A 125 -8.72 -10.06 16.43
N GLY A 126 -8.48 -9.29 15.37
CA GLY A 126 -7.59 -8.14 15.34
C GLY A 126 -6.44 -8.32 14.33
N GLY A 127 -5.65 -7.28 14.14
CA GLY A 127 -4.57 -7.32 13.16
C GLY A 127 -3.79 -6.02 13.02
N SER A 128 -3.05 -5.91 11.92
CA SER A 128 -2.23 -4.72 11.63
C SER A 128 -2.43 -4.22 10.22
N VAL A 129 -2.73 -2.94 10.07
CA VAL A 129 -2.71 -2.22 8.80
C VAL A 129 -1.46 -1.34 8.74
N ILE A 130 -0.74 -1.39 7.63
CA ILE A 130 0.44 -0.58 7.33
C ILE A 130 0.15 0.16 6.02
N ASN A 131 -0.10 1.46 6.10
CA ASN A 131 -0.30 2.31 4.93
C ASN A 131 1.01 3.00 4.57
N VAL A 132 1.51 2.78 3.37
CA VAL A 132 2.76 3.41 2.91
C VAL A 132 2.47 4.82 2.41
N ALA A 133 2.71 5.78 3.30
CA ALA A 133 2.71 7.20 2.99
C ALA A 133 4.07 7.62 2.38
N SER A 134 4.65 8.72 2.83
CA SER A 134 5.97 9.21 2.43
C SER A 134 6.41 10.28 3.43
N PHE A 135 7.71 10.59 3.50
CA PHE A 135 8.20 11.75 4.26
C PHE A 135 7.58 13.07 3.76
N VAL A 136 7.23 13.17 2.47
CA VAL A 136 6.56 14.36 1.92
C VAL A 136 5.13 14.57 2.46
N ALA A 137 4.57 13.60 3.17
CA ALA A 137 3.32 13.78 3.91
C ALA A 137 3.46 14.77 5.09
N THR A 138 4.69 15.06 5.50
CA THR A 138 5.00 15.93 6.65
C THR A 138 5.79 17.17 6.28
N MET A 139 6.28 17.28 5.05
CA MET A 139 7.06 18.40 4.54
C MET A 139 6.92 18.51 3.01
N GLY A 140 7.32 19.65 2.43
CA GLY A 140 7.39 19.81 0.98
C GLY A 140 8.58 19.06 0.38
N ALA A 141 8.48 18.73 -0.89
CA ALA A 141 9.57 18.14 -1.69
C ALA A 141 10.37 19.24 -2.40
N ALA A 142 11.66 19.00 -2.64
CA ALA A 142 12.51 19.92 -3.41
C ALA A 142 12.11 19.94 -4.91
N VAL A 143 11.69 18.79 -5.44
CA VAL A 143 11.12 18.64 -6.79
C VAL A 143 9.60 18.65 -6.68
N SER A 144 8.94 19.49 -7.49
CA SER A 144 7.48 19.60 -7.47
C SER A 144 6.81 18.27 -7.84
N GLN A 145 5.84 17.84 -7.03
CA GLN A 145 5.05 16.62 -7.17
C GLN A 145 3.74 16.80 -6.37
N ILE A 146 2.93 17.73 -6.83
CA ILE A 146 1.80 18.24 -6.03
C ILE A 146 0.76 17.17 -5.71
N SER A 147 0.40 16.32 -6.68
CA SER A 147 -0.60 15.28 -6.52
C SER A 147 -0.09 14.17 -5.60
N TYR A 148 1.17 13.76 -5.77
CA TYR A 148 1.80 12.76 -4.92
C TYR A 148 1.87 13.23 -3.47
N THR A 149 2.38 14.44 -3.23
CA THR A 149 2.48 15.02 -1.89
C THR A 149 1.12 15.10 -1.21
N ALA A 150 0.09 15.58 -1.92
CA ALA A 150 -1.26 15.67 -1.40
C ALA A 150 -1.83 14.27 -1.06
N SER A 151 -1.65 13.29 -1.95
CA SER A 151 -2.12 11.92 -1.73
C SER A 151 -1.48 11.28 -0.51
N LYS A 152 -0.15 11.44 -0.33
CA LYS A 152 0.57 10.87 0.81
C LYS A 152 0.25 11.57 2.13
N GLY A 153 -0.03 12.88 2.11
CA GLY A 153 -0.58 13.61 3.25
C GLY A 153 -1.96 13.09 3.67
N ALA A 154 -2.83 12.83 2.69
CA ALA A 154 -4.15 12.25 2.94
C ALA A 154 -4.05 10.82 3.52
N VAL A 155 -3.16 9.97 3.00
CA VAL A 155 -2.91 8.62 3.55
C VAL A 155 -2.45 8.68 5.01
N LEU A 156 -1.58 9.62 5.37
CA LEU A 156 -1.14 9.82 6.75
C LEU A 156 -2.32 10.18 7.66
N SER A 157 -3.19 11.10 7.23
CA SER A 157 -4.37 11.53 7.98
C SER A 157 -5.41 10.41 8.10
N LEU A 158 -5.70 9.69 7.01
CA LEU A 158 -6.58 8.53 7.00
C LEU A 158 -6.09 7.44 7.97
N SER A 159 -4.78 7.20 8.02
CA SER A 159 -4.20 6.19 8.92
C SER A 159 -4.40 6.55 10.39
N ARG A 160 -4.34 7.83 10.75
CA ARG A 160 -4.60 8.30 12.12
C ARG A 160 -6.07 8.11 12.50
N GLU A 161 -6.98 8.47 11.61
CA GLU A 161 -8.43 8.30 11.82
C GLU A 161 -8.78 6.83 12.04
N LEU A 162 -8.38 5.94 11.12
CA LEU A 162 -8.61 4.51 11.25
C LEU A 162 -7.92 3.90 12.48
N GLY A 163 -6.75 4.43 12.87
CA GLY A 163 -6.03 3.99 14.07
C GLY A 163 -6.82 4.26 15.34
N VAL A 164 -7.54 5.39 15.42
CA VAL A 164 -8.43 5.73 16.55
C VAL A 164 -9.71 4.91 16.48
N GLU A 165 -10.35 4.83 15.29
CA GLU A 165 -11.63 4.13 15.09
C GLU A 165 -11.59 2.65 15.46
N PHE A 166 -10.48 1.95 15.17
CA PHE A 166 -10.37 0.49 15.35
C PHE A 166 -9.49 0.06 16.52
N ALA A 167 -8.95 0.98 17.32
CA ALA A 167 -8.03 0.67 18.42
C ALA A 167 -8.63 -0.29 19.47
N ASP A 168 -9.86 -0.04 19.89
CA ASP A 168 -10.58 -0.83 20.87
C ASP A 168 -11.07 -2.19 20.33
N ARG A 169 -11.01 -2.36 19.00
CA ARG A 169 -11.38 -3.59 18.30
C ARG A 169 -10.17 -4.44 17.90
N GLY A 170 -8.97 -4.13 18.43
CA GLY A 170 -7.76 -4.92 18.25
C GLY A 170 -7.07 -4.75 16.89
N VAL A 171 -7.46 -3.78 16.07
CA VAL A 171 -6.79 -3.46 14.81
C VAL A 171 -5.90 -2.22 14.99
N ARG A 172 -4.61 -2.39 14.75
CA ARG A 172 -3.65 -1.28 14.74
C ARG A 172 -3.48 -0.76 13.31
N VAL A 173 -3.56 0.54 13.11
CA VAL A 173 -3.32 1.16 11.81
C VAL A 173 -2.17 2.15 11.93
N ASN A 174 -1.14 2.00 11.10
CA ASN A 174 0.03 2.86 11.10
C ASN A 174 0.35 3.34 9.69
N ALA A 175 0.83 4.57 9.58
CA ALA A 175 1.43 5.09 8.37
C ALA A 175 2.95 4.91 8.42
N LEU A 176 3.51 4.25 7.42
CA LEU A 176 4.95 4.21 7.18
C LEU A 176 5.32 5.37 6.26
N CYS A 177 6.24 6.23 6.69
CA CYS A 177 6.67 7.41 5.92
C CYS A 177 8.14 7.27 5.50
N PRO A 178 8.44 6.48 4.45
CA PRO A 178 9.81 6.31 4.00
C PRO A 178 10.41 7.63 3.50
N GLY A 179 11.72 7.82 3.75
CA GLY A 179 12.54 8.78 3.04
C GLY A 179 12.89 8.26 1.64
N PRO A 180 13.91 8.86 0.96
CA PRO A 180 14.39 8.37 -0.32
C PRO A 180 14.93 6.94 -0.19
N VAL A 181 14.28 5.98 -0.86
CA VAL A 181 14.68 4.57 -0.91
C VAL A 181 15.04 4.22 -2.35
N ASN A 182 16.14 3.53 -2.57
CA ASN A 182 16.60 3.15 -3.91
C ASN A 182 15.66 2.14 -4.57
N THR A 183 14.59 2.64 -5.17
CA THR A 183 13.54 1.88 -5.86
C THR A 183 13.43 2.31 -7.31
N PRO A 184 12.76 1.53 -8.19
CA PRO A 184 12.42 1.99 -9.54
C PRO A 184 11.69 3.33 -9.54
N LEU A 185 10.69 3.52 -8.68
CA LEU A 185 9.94 4.77 -8.52
C LEU A 185 10.84 5.98 -8.26
N LEU A 186 11.83 5.86 -7.36
CA LEU A 186 12.76 6.95 -7.07
C LEU A 186 13.69 7.25 -8.24
N LYS A 187 14.14 6.21 -8.96
CA LYS A 187 14.99 6.39 -10.15
C LYS A 187 14.25 7.13 -11.26
N GLU A 188 12.98 6.83 -11.49
CA GLU A 188 12.13 7.55 -12.44
C GLU A 188 11.95 9.02 -12.02
N LEU A 189 11.76 9.29 -10.73
CA LEU A 189 11.66 10.66 -10.22
C LEU A 189 12.94 11.46 -10.49
N PHE A 190 14.11 10.90 -10.21
CA PHE A 190 15.39 11.59 -10.47
C PHE A 190 15.74 11.70 -11.96
N ALA A 191 15.14 10.91 -12.83
CA ALA A 191 15.28 11.09 -14.26
C ALA A 191 14.57 12.34 -14.80
N LYS A 192 13.65 12.93 -14.02
CA LYS A 192 12.95 14.19 -14.36
C LYS A 192 13.85 15.41 -14.19
N ASP A 193 14.79 15.39 -13.27
CA ASP A 193 15.67 16.52 -12.92
C ASP A 193 17.08 15.97 -12.67
N PRO A 194 17.93 15.88 -13.76
CA PRO A 194 19.27 15.31 -13.70
C PRO A 194 20.33 16.23 -13.04
#